data_f1ca3a7aa1a0c4f344465158332851ca
#
_entry.id   f1ca3a7aa1a0c4f344465158332851ca
#
_cell.length_a   1.000
_cell.length_b   1.000
_cell.length_c   1.000
_cell.angle_alpha   90.00
_cell.angle_beta   90.00
_cell.angle_gamma   90.00
#
_symmetry.space_group_name_H-M   'P 1'
#
loop_
_entity.id
_entity.type
_entity.pdbx_description
1 polymer ?
#
loop_
_entity_poly.entity_id
_entity_poly.type
_entity_poly.pdbx_seq_one_letter_code
_entity_poly.pdbx_strand_id
1 'polypeptide(L)'
;RKGVVDYILEMHQKHHCISSTVEDVAMNRSVFQALNDERRRLNKFDVAVIPEKPGGRQKINRIYSGLSGRFSMGTVHIRENMFDLNNEIVTFGPRMAHDDTIEALFYANLHSFPPNMTKNKENSTWFKPKRKAKSWIVA
;
A
#
# COMPACT_ATOMS: atom_id res chain seq x y z
N ARG A 1 20.97 5.82 16.43
CA ARG A 1 19.65 6.01 15.75
C ARG A 1 19.65 5.13 14.53
N LYS A 2 18.66 4.26 14.35
CA LYS A 2 18.47 3.51 13.12
C LYS A 2 18.15 4.49 11.98
N GLY A 3 18.83 4.33 10.85
CA GLY A 3 18.55 5.12 9.66
C GLY A 3 17.29 4.63 8.92
N VAL A 4 16.83 5.40 7.94
CA VAL A 4 15.69 5.02 7.08
C VAL A 4 15.94 3.69 6.37
N VAL A 5 17.17 3.44 5.95
CA VAL A 5 17.58 2.20 5.28
C VAL A 5 17.42 1.00 6.19
N ASP A 6 17.90 1.09 7.45
CA ASP A 6 17.77 0.02 8.44
C ASP A 6 16.29 -0.29 8.72
N TYR A 7 15.47 0.76 8.80
CA TYR A 7 14.04 0.61 9.02
C TYR A 7 13.34 -0.13 7.87
N ILE A 8 13.64 0.23 6.61
CA ILE A 8 13.07 -0.44 5.44
C ILE A 8 13.45 -1.93 5.43
N LEU A 9 14.71 -2.26 5.69
CA LEU A 9 15.19 -3.64 5.72
C LEU A 9 14.55 -4.44 6.87
N GLU A 10 14.40 -3.83 8.03
CA GLU A 10 13.72 -4.44 9.18
C GLU A 10 12.24 -4.72 8.88
N MET A 11 11.53 -3.74 8.29
CA MET A 11 10.12 -3.89 7.92
C MET A 11 9.94 -4.96 6.84
N HIS A 12 10.83 -4.99 5.85
CA HIS A 12 10.82 -6.03 4.84
C HIS A 12 10.95 -7.43 5.45
N GLN A 13 11.91 -7.60 6.34
CA GLN A 13 12.13 -8.88 7.02
C GLN A 13 10.97 -9.26 7.96
N LYS A 14 10.48 -8.30 8.73
CA LYS A 14 9.39 -8.50 9.71
C LYS A 14 8.07 -8.89 9.05
N HIS A 15 7.76 -8.29 7.91
CA HIS A 15 6.48 -8.46 7.24
C HIS A 15 6.56 -9.33 5.99
N HIS A 16 7.74 -9.89 5.67
CA HIS A 16 7.98 -10.70 4.47
C HIS A 16 7.47 -10.01 3.20
N CYS A 17 7.79 -8.72 3.07
CA CYS A 17 7.36 -7.93 1.92
C CYS A 17 7.97 -8.47 0.62
N ILE A 18 7.19 -8.50 -0.45
CA ILE A 18 7.68 -8.88 -1.79
C ILE A 18 8.55 -7.75 -2.36
N SER A 19 8.16 -6.50 -2.10
CA SER A 19 8.88 -5.31 -2.55
C SER A 19 8.64 -4.14 -1.61
N SER A 20 9.53 -3.15 -1.69
CA SER A 20 9.38 -1.84 -1.04
C SER A 20 9.36 -0.77 -2.11
N THR A 21 8.36 0.08 -2.13
CA THR A 21 8.26 1.18 -3.09
C THR A 21 8.78 2.47 -2.46
N VAL A 22 9.64 3.16 -3.19
CA VAL A 22 10.20 4.46 -2.77
C VAL A 22 9.93 5.47 -3.87
N GLU A 23 9.38 6.63 -3.51
CA GLU A 23 9.13 7.69 -4.47
C GLU A 23 10.46 8.23 -5.07
N ASP A 24 10.58 8.24 -6.40
CA ASP A 24 11.78 8.72 -7.12
C ASP A 24 11.72 10.25 -7.27
N VAL A 25 11.94 10.94 -6.17
CA VAL A 25 12.21 12.38 -6.15
C VAL A 25 13.70 12.63 -5.84
N ALA A 26 14.20 13.79 -6.23
CA ALA A 26 15.64 14.09 -6.11
C ALA A 26 16.19 13.87 -4.69
N MET A 27 15.38 14.15 -3.65
CA MET A 27 15.75 13.96 -2.24
C MET A 27 15.85 12.48 -1.85
N ASN A 28 15.10 11.60 -2.49
CA ASN A 28 15.04 10.17 -2.14
C ASN A 28 16.07 9.33 -2.90
N ARG A 29 16.76 9.89 -3.90
CA ARG A 29 17.80 9.17 -4.66
C ARG A 29 18.95 8.70 -3.79
N SER A 30 19.36 9.50 -2.82
CA SER A 30 20.40 9.13 -1.86
C SER A 30 19.96 7.96 -0.97
N VAL A 31 18.71 7.94 -0.56
CA VAL A 31 18.13 6.82 0.21
C VAL A 31 18.11 5.55 -0.63
N PHE A 32 17.72 5.67 -1.90
CA PHE A 32 17.71 4.54 -2.83
C PHE A 32 19.11 3.95 -3.07
N GLN A 33 20.12 4.81 -3.26
CA GLN A 33 21.51 4.37 -3.39
C GLN A 33 22.00 3.68 -2.12
N ALA A 34 21.83 4.33 -0.97
CA ALA A 34 22.23 3.78 0.34
C ALA A 34 21.56 2.42 0.62
N LEU A 35 20.27 2.28 0.24
CA LEU A 35 19.54 1.02 0.39
C LEU A 35 20.13 -0.09 -0.52
N ASN A 36 20.48 0.23 -1.75
CA ASN A 36 21.13 -0.74 -2.66
C ASN A 36 22.52 -1.16 -2.18
N ASP A 37 23.30 -0.22 -1.65
CA ASP A 37 24.64 -0.52 -1.12
C ASP A 37 24.53 -1.40 0.13
N GLU A 38 23.62 -1.12 1.03
CA GLU A 38 23.38 -1.92 2.22
C GLU A 38 22.85 -3.33 1.90
N ARG A 39 21.96 -3.45 0.91
CA ARG A 39 21.52 -4.76 0.39
C ARG A 39 22.69 -5.60 -0.10
N ARG A 40 23.62 -4.99 -0.86
CA ARG A 40 24.82 -5.67 -1.35
C ARG A 40 25.72 -6.08 -0.18
N ARG A 41 25.96 -5.16 0.76
CA ARG A 41 26.77 -5.41 1.95
C ARG A 41 26.24 -6.59 2.79
N LEU A 42 24.93 -6.70 2.93
CA LEU A 42 24.26 -7.73 3.71
C LEU A 42 23.88 -8.99 2.92
N ASN A 43 24.22 -9.06 1.62
CA ASN A 43 23.79 -10.13 0.71
C ASN A 43 22.25 -10.35 0.70
N LYS A 44 21.45 -9.29 0.93
CA LYS A 44 19.99 -9.32 0.94
C LYS A 44 19.42 -8.94 -0.43
N PHE A 45 19.59 -9.80 -1.41
CA PHE A 45 19.11 -9.58 -2.79
C PHE A 45 17.62 -9.88 -2.98
N ASP A 46 16.99 -10.51 -2.00
CA ASP A 46 15.55 -10.78 -1.93
C ASP A 46 14.71 -9.52 -1.71
N VAL A 47 15.31 -8.44 -1.17
CA VAL A 47 14.62 -7.17 -0.95
C VAL A 47 14.52 -6.40 -2.27
N ALA A 48 13.39 -6.52 -2.97
CA ALA A 48 13.13 -5.72 -4.16
C ALA A 48 12.76 -4.28 -3.75
N VAL A 49 13.44 -3.28 -4.34
CA VAL A 49 13.14 -1.87 -4.16
C VAL A 49 12.73 -1.28 -5.49
N ILE A 50 11.53 -0.71 -5.54
CA ILE A 50 10.93 -0.18 -6.75
C ILE A 50 10.90 1.34 -6.65
N PRO A 51 11.66 2.07 -7.47
CA PRO A 51 11.53 3.52 -7.57
C PRO A 51 10.25 3.85 -8.35
N GLU A 52 9.38 4.67 -7.78
CA GLU A 52 8.16 5.11 -8.42
C GLU A 52 8.18 6.62 -8.64
N LYS A 53 7.95 7.05 -9.87
CA LYS A 53 7.91 8.48 -10.18
C LYS A 53 6.55 9.06 -9.80
N PRO A 54 6.53 10.21 -9.11
CA PRO A 54 5.26 10.91 -8.91
C PRO A 54 4.66 11.24 -10.28
N GLY A 55 3.49 10.72 -10.56
CA GLY A 55 2.81 10.96 -11.83
C GLY A 55 2.45 12.44 -12.00
N GLY A 56 2.34 12.92 -13.26
CA GLY A 56 2.00 14.31 -13.57
C GLY A 56 0.56 14.73 -13.22
N ARG A 57 -0.26 13.85 -12.68
CA ARG A 57 -1.60 14.19 -12.17
C ARG A 57 -1.50 14.81 -10.78
N GLN A 58 -2.47 15.67 -10.43
CA GLN A 58 -2.58 16.18 -9.07
C GLN A 58 -2.61 15.01 -8.07
N LYS A 59 -1.83 15.11 -7.00
CA LYS A 59 -1.65 14.08 -5.97
C LYS A 59 -2.99 13.48 -5.50
N ILE A 60 -3.95 14.34 -5.16
CA ILE A 60 -5.27 13.92 -4.70
C ILE A 60 -5.99 13.04 -5.72
N ASN A 61 -6.03 13.46 -6.99
CA ASN A 61 -6.69 12.70 -8.04
C ASN A 61 -6.02 11.34 -8.29
N ARG A 62 -4.71 11.29 -8.14
CA ARG A 62 -3.92 10.05 -8.26
C ARG A 62 -4.27 9.06 -7.15
N ILE A 63 -4.24 9.53 -5.90
CA ILE A 63 -4.56 8.69 -4.72
C ILE A 63 -6.02 8.24 -4.78
N TYR A 64 -6.94 9.17 -5.05
CA TYR A 64 -8.37 8.86 -5.14
C TYR A 64 -8.65 7.80 -6.21
N SER A 65 -8.16 8.01 -7.44
CA SER A 65 -8.40 7.06 -8.53
C SER A 65 -7.77 5.69 -8.30
N GLY A 66 -6.65 5.63 -7.58
CA GLY A 66 -5.96 4.37 -7.29
C GLY A 66 -6.58 3.57 -6.15
N LEU A 67 -7.19 4.23 -5.16
CA LEU A 67 -7.70 3.56 -3.97
C LEU A 67 -9.22 3.40 -3.94
N SER A 68 -9.99 4.32 -4.54
CA SER A 68 -11.46 4.34 -4.43
C SER A 68 -12.12 3.03 -4.85
N GLY A 69 -11.70 2.46 -5.98
CA GLY A 69 -12.24 1.20 -6.48
C GLY A 69 -12.01 0.03 -5.52
N ARG A 70 -10.83 -0.01 -4.90
CA ARG A 70 -10.50 -1.09 -3.94
C ARG A 70 -11.25 -0.94 -2.62
N PHE A 71 -11.43 0.28 -2.15
CA PHE A 71 -12.28 0.53 -0.97
C PHE A 71 -13.73 0.16 -1.26
N SER A 72 -14.27 0.56 -2.42
CA SER A 72 -15.64 0.22 -2.82
C SER A 72 -15.89 -1.28 -2.94
N MET A 73 -14.88 -2.03 -3.38
CA MET A 73 -14.94 -3.49 -3.47
C MET A 73 -14.64 -4.20 -2.14
N GLY A 74 -14.29 -3.47 -1.08
CA GLY A 74 -13.93 -4.04 0.22
C GLY A 74 -12.66 -4.91 0.17
N THR A 75 -11.72 -4.61 -0.74
CA THR A 75 -10.47 -5.37 -0.87
C THR A 75 -9.32 -4.79 -0.05
N VAL A 76 -9.50 -3.60 0.52
CA VAL A 76 -8.56 -2.98 1.45
C VAL A 76 -9.10 -3.10 2.86
N HIS A 77 -8.30 -3.69 3.75
CA HIS A 77 -8.62 -3.85 5.17
C HIS A 77 -7.61 -3.09 6.01
N ILE A 78 -8.09 -2.21 6.87
CA ILE A 78 -7.27 -1.36 7.73
C ILE A 78 -7.55 -1.75 9.16
N ARG A 79 -6.51 -1.83 9.98
CA ARG A 79 -6.65 -2.12 11.41
C ARG A 79 -7.10 -0.87 12.16
N GLU A 80 -7.91 -1.04 13.18
CA GLU A 80 -8.40 0.05 14.02
C GLU A 80 -7.28 0.85 14.69
N ASN A 81 -6.17 0.21 15.03
CA ASN A 81 -5.02 0.85 15.67
C ASN A 81 -4.10 1.64 14.71
N MET A 82 -4.42 1.70 13.41
CA MET A 82 -3.74 2.55 12.44
C MET A 82 -4.37 3.96 12.45
N PHE A 83 -4.25 4.67 13.56
CA PHE A 83 -4.97 5.93 13.82
C PHE A 83 -4.67 7.01 12.79
N ASP A 84 -3.40 7.23 12.43
CA ASP A 84 -3.01 8.25 11.46
C ASP A 84 -3.61 7.96 10.09
N LEU A 85 -3.49 6.72 9.60
CA LEU A 85 -4.06 6.31 8.32
C LEU A 85 -5.58 6.41 8.31
N ASN A 86 -6.26 5.96 9.38
CA ASN A 86 -7.71 6.06 9.49
C ASN A 86 -8.16 7.53 9.45
N ASN A 87 -7.47 8.41 10.17
CA ASN A 87 -7.77 9.82 10.19
C ASN A 87 -7.53 10.47 8.81
N GLU A 88 -6.41 10.16 8.15
CA GLU A 88 -6.11 10.66 6.81
C GLU A 88 -7.15 10.20 5.78
N ILE A 89 -7.63 8.96 5.84
CA ILE A 89 -8.68 8.46 4.93
C ILE A 89 -9.99 9.21 5.12
N VAL A 90 -10.41 9.43 6.37
CA VAL A 90 -11.67 10.12 6.68
C VAL A 90 -11.63 11.60 6.28
N THR A 91 -10.49 12.24 6.45
CA THR A 91 -10.30 13.66 6.15
C THR A 91 -9.75 13.95 4.76
N PHE A 92 -9.59 12.90 3.92
CA PHE A 92 -8.93 13.01 2.61
C PHE A 92 -9.59 14.05 1.71
N GLY A 93 -8.82 15.05 1.31
CA GLY A 93 -9.32 16.11 0.43
C GLY A 93 -8.31 17.24 0.16
N PRO A 94 -8.72 18.26 -0.61
CA PRO A 94 -7.83 19.31 -1.12
C PRO A 94 -7.15 20.20 -0.05
N ARG A 95 -7.64 20.18 1.17
CA ARG A 95 -7.13 21.01 2.30
C ARG A 95 -6.48 20.17 3.39
N MET A 96 -6.10 18.96 3.07
CA MET A 96 -5.47 18.05 4.02
C MET A 96 -4.08 18.55 4.39
N ALA A 97 -3.78 18.59 5.69
CA ALA A 97 -2.49 19.03 6.19
C ALA A 97 -1.41 17.94 6.12
N HIS A 98 -1.82 16.69 6.28
CA HIS A 98 -0.97 15.50 6.25
C HIS A 98 -1.65 14.41 5.43
N ASP A 99 -0.92 13.81 4.50
CA ASP A 99 -1.40 12.76 3.60
C ASP A 99 -0.33 11.68 3.33
N ASP A 100 0.66 11.63 4.21
CA ASP A 100 1.83 10.76 4.01
C ASP A 100 1.47 9.28 4.13
N THR A 101 0.57 8.93 5.05
CA THR A 101 0.21 7.51 5.28
C THR A 101 -0.74 6.99 4.21
N ILE A 102 -1.67 7.81 3.73
CA ILE A 102 -2.56 7.42 2.62
C ILE A 102 -1.79 7.37 1.28
N GLU A 103 -0.78 8.22 1.09
CA GLU A 103 0.10 8.14 -0.07
C GLU A 103 0.97 6.88 -0.03
N ALA A 104 1.50 6.53 1.14
CA ALA A 104 2.22 5.27 1.33
C ALA A 104 1.32 4.06 1.02
N LEU A 105 0.06 4.08 1.44
CA LEU A 105 -0.93 3.05 1.10
C LEU A 105 -1.16 3.00 -0.41
N PHE A 106 -1.26 4.15 -1.08
CA PHE A 106 -1.40 4.22 -2.54
C PHE A 106 -0.22 3.55 -3.25
N TYR A 107 1.02 3.89 -2.87
CA TYR A 107 2.22 3.26 -3.47
C TYR A 107 2.31 1.77 -3.18
N ALA A 108 1.99 1.32 -1.98
CA ALA A 108 1.93 -0.10 -1.66
C ALA A 108 0.89 -0.84 -2.53
N ASN A 109 -0.22 -0.17 -2.83
CA ASN A 109 -1.29 -0.70 -3.65
C ASN A 109 -0.91 -0.82 -5.13
N LEU A 110 -0.09 0.08 -5.69
CA LEU A 110 0.32 0.06 -7.10
C LEU A 110 1.02 -1.26 -7.48
N HIS A 111 1.82 -1.79 -6.56
CA HIS A 111 2.62 -3.00 -6.76
C HIS A 111 2.06 -4.23 -6.03
N SER A 112 0.85 -4.12 -5.48
CA SER A 112 0.18 -5.25 -4.86
C SER A 112 -0.43 -6.16 -5.91
N PHE A 113 -0.14 -7.46 -5.81
CA PHE A 113 -0.76 -8.48 -6.65
C PHE A 113 -1.95 -9.10 -5.90
N PRO A 114 -3.04 -9.45 -6.62
CA PRO A 114 -4.07 -10.28 -5.99
C PRO A 114 -3.42 -11.60 -5.54
N PRO A 115 -3.78 -12.12 -4.37
CA PRO A 115 -3.29 -13.42 -3.95
C PRO A 115 -3.60 -14.43 -5.05
N ASN A 116 -2.62 -15.26 -5.42
CA ASN A 116 -2.85 -16.36 -6.35
C ASN A 116 -3.96 -17.23 -5.76
N MET A 117 -5.15 -17.04 -6.27
CA MET A 117 -6.25 -17.97 -6.03
C MET A 117 -5.90 -19.27 -6.77
N THR A 118 -4.99 -20.06 -6.21
CA THR A 118 -4.90 -21.46 -6.58
C THR A 118 -6.30 -22.02 -6.48
N LYS A 119 -6.75 -22.62 -7.57
CA LYS A 119 -8.11 -23.16 -7.76
C LYS A 119 -8.44 -24.31 -6.80
N ASN A 120 -8.20 -24.18 -5.52
CA ASN A 120 -8.79 -25.02 -4.51
C ASN A 120 -10.19 -24.49 -4.21
N LYS A 121 -11.09 -24.75 -5.18
CA LYS A 121 -12.52 -24.43 -5.08
C LYS A 121 -13.25 -25.14 -3.94
N GLU A 122 -12.60 -25.99 -3.17
CA GLU A 122 -13.34 -26.89 -2.27
C GLU A 122 -13.29 -26.52 -0.78
N ASN A 123 -12.42 -25.61 -0.35
CA ASN A 123 -12.30 -25.33 1.09
C ASN A 123 -12.18 -23.85 1.50
N SER A 124 -12.53 -22.88 0.68
CA SER A 124 -12.57 -21.50 1.13
C SER A 124 -13.89 -21.20 1.83
N THR A 125 -13.97 -21.50 3.10
CA THR A 125 -15.06 -21.06 4.01
C THR A 125 -15.11 -19.53 4.18
N TRP A 126 -14.16 -18.79 3.59
CA TRP A 126 -13.99 -17.35 3.73
C TRP A 126 -14.88 -16.49 2.83
N PHE A 127 -15.44 -17.06 1.76
CA PHE A 127 -16.38 -16.38 0.87
C PHE A 127 -17.68 -17.14 0.74
N LYS A 128 -18.45 -17.22 1.82
CA LYS A 128 -19.90 -17.39 1.64
C LYS A 128 -20.46 -16.00 1.38
N PRO A 129 -20.99 -15.70 0.17
CA PRO A 129 -21.68 -14.44 -0.06
C PRO A 129 -22.84 -14.39 0.92
N LYS A 130 -22.83 -13.42 1.85
CA LYS A 130 -24.00 -13.14 2.66
C LYS A 130 -25.15 -12.88 1.70
N ARG A 131 -26.23 -13.61 1.92
CA ARG A 131 -27.46 -13.61 1.14
C ARG A 131 -27.84 -12.23 0.66
N LYS A 132 -28.27 -12.15 -0.62
CA LYS A 132 -28.84 -10.99 -1.29
C LYS A 132 -29.62 -10.09 -0.33
N ALA A 133 -29.18 -8.83 -0.22
CA ALA A 133 -30.03 -7.79 0.33
C ALA A 133 -31.31 -7.76 -0.51
N LYS A 134 -32.46 -7.92 0.14
CA LYS A 134 -33.77 -7.77 -0.50
C LYS A 134 -33.82 -6.35 -1.07
N SER A 135 -34.07 -6.25 -2.37
CA SER A 135 -34.34 -4.98 -3.04
C SER A 135 -35.52 -4.30 -2.34
N TRP A 136 -35.27 -3.15 -1.78
CA TRP A 136 -36.34 -2.23 -1.38
C TRP A 136 -36.72 -1.45 -2.63
N ILE A 137 -37.59 -2.05 -3.44
CA ILE A 137 -38.40 -1.29 -4.43
C ILE A 137 -39.73 -1.05 -3.70
N VAL A 138 -39.91 0.16 -3.27
CA VAL A 138 -41.25 0.66 -2.88
C VAL A 138 -41.81 1.33 -4.13
N ALA A 139 -42.97 0.82 -4.52
CA ALA A 139 -43.79 1.38 -5.58
C ALA A 139 -44.25 2.81 -5.24
#